data_f4ffc1fbe7e15277640e70518c004055
#
_entry.id   f4ffc1fbe7e15277640e70518c004055
#
_cell.length_a   1.000
_cell.length_b   1.000
_cell.length_c   1.000
_cell.angle_alpha   90.00
_cell.angle_beta   90.00
_cell.angle_gamma   90.00
#
_symmetry.space_group_name_H-M   'P 1'
#
loop_
_entity.id
_entity.type
_entity.pdbx_description
1 polymer ?
#
loop_
_entity_poly.entity_id
_entity_poly.type
_entity_poly.pdbx_seq_one_letter_code
_entity_poly.pdbx_strand_id
1 'polypeptide(L)'
;MISSSGSILYRFLILYGSLYAGFGVQSPYLPILLDDRHLRPETIGLALAAGMAMRLMAAQAVARLADRLDAPKVILALCTTAAALIGLGYLPAQGAWLLIAVGVLHSAALAPLPPLSDTLALGAAAPAGSGGAVIHYGWLRGCGSAAFALGLVLSGQLIGHFGIVVIVWLNAALLAAAAPMPLGVPQLLATGGHARATPSQARGVGVLLRLPLYRKMVLLAMLILGSHAMHDSFAMIRWSRAGISPGTSGILWSLSVAAEVVVFLLIGRPLLDRIGPAGAAMLSAGAGVVRWAVMAETAWLPAVAAIEPLHGLTFALLHLTCMRLLAQCVPRHLEATALTIYGTVGIGIATALLTLACGPIFERFGAHGFWAMAALCAAALPLALTLREPMAGSR
;
A
#
# COMPACT_ATOMS: atom_id res chain seq x y z
N MET A 1 -19.51 23.71 -24.51
CA MET A 1 -18.31 24.09 -23.74
C MET A 1 -18.44 23.43 -22.37
N ILE A 2 -17.61 22.42 -22.07
CA ILE A 2 -17.53 21.84 -20.73
C ILE A 2 -16.98 22.95 -19.83
N SER A 3 -17.67 23.25 -18.72
CA SER A 3 -17.20 24.27 -17.77
C SER A 3 -15.75 23.94 -17.35
N SER A 4 -14.94 24.95 -17.06
CA SER A 4 -13.53 24.76 -16.66
C SER A 4 -13.40 23.77 -15.49
N SER A 5 -14.35 23.75 -14.56
CA SER A 5 -14.43 22.83 -13.43
C SER A 5 -14.70 21.37 -13.85
N GLY A 6 -15.54 21.14 -14.86
CA GLY A 6 -15.79 19.78 -15.36
C GLY A 6 -14.56 19.18 -16.04
N SER A 7 -13.79 20.00 -16.75
CA SER A 7 -12.52 19.56 -17.37
C SER A 7 -11.46 19.15 -16.32
N ILE A 8 -11.38 19.86 -15.19
CA ILE A 8 -10.42 19.58 -14.12
C ILE A 8 -10.80 18.25 -13.42
N LEU A 9 -12.05 18.08 -13.06
CA LEU A 9 -12.53 16.83 -12.44
C LEU A 9 -12.24 15.61 -13.34
N TYR A 10 -12.56 15.73 -14.64
CA TYR A 10 -12.32 14.67 -15.62
C TYR A 10 -10.83 14.27 -15.69
N ARG A 11 -9.91 15.24 -15.66
CA ARG A 11 -8.46 14.98 -15.67
C ARG A 11 -8.00 14.24 -14.39
N PHE A 12 -8.54 14.62 -13.23
CA PHE A 12 -8.23 13.89 -11.99
C PHE A 12 -8.82 12.48 -11.97
N LEU A 13 -10.03 12.29 -12.51
CA LEU A 13 -10.62 10.95 -12.62
C LEU A 13 -9.80 10.04 -13.54
N ILE A 14 -9.32 10.55 -14.68
CA ILE A 14 -8.42 9.79 -15.56
C ILE A 14 -7.09 9.53 -14.84
N LEU A 15 -6.50 10.53 -14.20
CA LEU A 15 -5.24 10.39 -13.48
C LEU A 15 -5.34 9.29 -12.42
N TYR A 16 -6.29 9.41 -11.49
CA TYR A 16 -6.47 8.43 -10.42
C TYR A 16 -6.90 7.06 -10.95
N GLY A 17 -7.85 7.04 -11.89
CA GLY A 17 -8.32 5.81 -12.52
C GLY A 17 -7.17 5.06 -13.21
N SER A 18 -6.39 5.72 -14.04
CA SER A 18 -5.29 5.09 -14.77
C SER A 18 -4.12 4.70 -13.87
N LEU A 19 -3.72 5.56 -12.91
CA LEU A 19 -2.63 5.25 -11.98
C LEU A 19 -2.97 4.03 -11.11
N TYR A 20 -4.14 4.06 -10.47
CA TYR A 20 -4.51 2.99 -9.54
C TYR A 20 -4.92 1.70 -10.26
N ALA A 21 -5.51 1.77 -11.46
CA ALA A 21 -5.68 0.58 -12.31
C ALA A 21 -4.31 0.00 -12.69
N GLY A 22 -3.34 0.84 -13.06
CA GLY A 22 -1.97 0.41 -13.33
C GLY A 22 -1.32 -0.31 -12.15
N PHE A 23 -1.51 0.18 -10.92
CA PHE A 23 -1.06 -0.52 -9.72
C PHE A 23 -1.77 -1.86 -9.53
N GLY A 24 -3.09 -1.92 -9.73
CA GLY A 24 -3.87 -3.15 -9.64
C GLY A 24 -3.47 -4.20 -10.67
N VAL A 25 -3.13 -3.75 -11.88
CA VAL A 25 -2.66 -4.62 -12.97
C VAL A 25 -1.33 -5.29 -12.63
N GLN A 26 -0.37 -4.53 -12.12
CA GLN A 26 1.00 -5.02 -11.99
C GLN A 26 1.34 -5.54 -10.61
N SER A 27 1.02 -4.79 -9.56
CA SER A 27 1.56 -5.03 -8.22
C SER A 27 1.30 -6.46 -7.71
N PRO A 28 0.08 -7.02 -7.80
CA PRO A 28 -0.18 -8.39 -7.34
C PRO A 28 0.39 -9.48 -8.25
N TYR A 29 0.53 -9.19 -9.56
CA TYR A 29 0.98 -10.18 -10.55
C TYR A 29 2.47 -10.13 -10.85
N LEU A 30 3.20 -9.10 -10.41
CA LEU A 30 4.64 -9.00 -10.61
C LEU A 30 5.40 -10.21 -10.06
N PRO A 31 5.09 -10.76 -8.88
CA PRO A 31 5.74 -11.99 -8.42
C PRO A 31 5.58 -13.17 -9.37
N ILE A 32 4.38 -13.35 -9.99
CA ILE A 32 4.15 -14.40 -11.00
C ILE A 32 5.00 -14.16 -12.25
N LEU A 33 5.12 -12.90 -12.71
CA LEU A 33 6.00 -12.58 -13.84
C LEU A 33 7.44 -12.96 -13.56
N LEU A 34 7.92 -12.75 -12.34
CA LEU A 34 9.27 -13.12 -11.94
C LEU A 34 9.45 -14.64 -11.82
N ASP A 35 8.43 -15.36 -11.31
CA ASP A 35 8.40 -16.84 -11.25
C ASP A 35 8.36 -17.44 -12.67
N ASP A 36 7.59 -16.87 -13.60
CA ASP A 36 7.54 -17.25 -15.03
C ASP A 36 8.90 -17.06 -15.74
N ARG A 37 9.70 -16.09 -15.28
CA ARG A 37 11.09 -15.89 -15.74
C ARG A 37 12.10 -16.78 -15.00
N HIS A 38 11.62 -17.83 -14.31
CA HIS A 38 12.42 -18.83 -13.60
C HIS A 38 13.29 -18.27 -12.47
N LEU A 39 12.89 -17.15 -11.86
CA LEU A 39 13.56 -16.67 -10.66
C LEU A 39 13.19 -17.56 -9.46
N ARG A 40 14.20 -17.90 -8.67
CA ARG A 40 13.98 -18.61 -7.40
C ARG A 40 13.25 -17.70 -6.41
N PRO A 41 12.43 -18.25 -5.51
CA PRO A 41 11.72 -17.49 -4.49
C PRO A 41 12.59 -16.55 -3.66
N GLU A 42 13.83 -16.95 -3.33
CA GLU A 42 14.81 -16.07 -2.68
C GLU A 42 15.08 -14.80 -3.49
N THR A 43 15.28 -14.97 -4.81
CA THR A 43 15.57 -13.86 -5.72
C THR A 43 14.33 -12.98 -5.93
N ILE A 44 13.14 -13.57 -5.97
CA ILE A 44 11.86 -12.82 -6.02
C ILE A 44 11.72 -11.97 -4.75
N GLY A 45 11.93 -12.57 -3.57
CA GLY A 45 11.91 -11.84 -2.30
C GLY A 45 12.91 -10.68 -2.26
N LEU A 46 14.14 -10.91 -2.75
CA LEU A 46 15.18 -9.87 -2.87
C LEU A 46 14.73 -8.74 -3.82
N ALA A 47 14.20 -9.08 -5.00
CA ALA A 47 13.74 -8.11 -5.99
C ALA A 47 12.64 -7.20 -5.44
N LEU A 48 11.64 -7.81 -4.79
CA LEU A 48 10.51 -7.09 -4.20
C LEU A 48 10.95 -6.22 -3.02
N ALA A 49 11.79 -6.76 -2.12
CA ALA A 49 12.33 -6.01 -0.98
C ALA A 49 13.20 -4.83 -1.40
N ALA A 50 14.06 -5.03 -2.41
CA ALA A 50 14.88 -3.95 -2.98
C ALA A 50 14.00 -2.85 -3.61
N GLY A 51 12.93 -3.25 -4.33
CA GLY A 51 11.94 -2.31 -4.86
C GLY A 51 11.23 -1.51 -3.76
N MET A 52 10.81 -2.17 -2.66
CA MET A 52 10.19 -1.51 -1.51
C MET A 52 11.14 -0.52 -0.82
N ALA A 53 12.40 -0.92 -0.58
CA ALA A 53 13.42 -0.05 -0.02
C ALA A 53 13.66 1.18 -0.91
N MET A 54 13.74 0.98 -2.22
CA MET A 54 13.87 2.07 -3.18
C MET A 54 12.66 3.01 -3.16
N ARG A 55 11.43 2.48 -3.04
CA ARG A 55 10.22 3.30 -2.93
C ARG A 55 10.26 4.23 -1.73
N LEU A 56 10.72 3.76 -0.57
CA LEU A 56 10.85 4.60 0.63
C LEU A 56 11.83 5.76 0.44
N MET A 57 12.94 5.54 -0.26
CA MET A 57 13.94 6.57 -0.54
C MET A 57 13.49 7.52 -1.66
N ALA A 58 13.01 6.97 -2.77
CA ALA A 58 12.63 7.74 -3.95
C ALA A 58 11.45 8.67 -3.70
N ALA A 59 10.42 8.22 -2.96
CA ALA A 59 9.27 9.06 -2.62
C ALA A 59 9.72 10.35 -1.90
N GLN A 60 10.61 10.23 -0.93
CA GLN A 60 11.13 11.36 -0.16
C GLN A 60 12.03 12.29 -1.01
N ALA A 61 12.89 11.70 -1.85
CA ALA A 61 13.81 12.45 -2.67
C ALA A 61 13.07 13.25 -3.76
N VAL A 62 12.12 12.61 -4.43
CA VAL A 62 11.34 13.22 -5.52
C VAL A 62 10.35 14.27 -4.98
N ALA A 63 9.73 14.04 -3.81
CA ALA A 63 8.90 15.05 -3.18
C ALA A 63 9.70 16.34 -2.89
N ARG A 64 10.90 16.21 -2.29
CA ARG A 64 11.80 17.35 -2.07
C ARG A 64 12.22 18.05 -3.36
N LEU A 65 12.43 17.29 -4.44
CA LEU A 65 12.76 17.85 -5.75
C LEU A 65 11.57 18.65 -6.32
N ALA A 66 10.36 18.10 -6.22
CA ALA A 66 9.14 18.77 -6.66
C ALA A 66 8.92 20.09 -5.91
N ASP A 67 9.16 20.11 -4.58
CA ASP A 67 9.06 21.31 -3.74
C ASP A 67 10.15 22.34 -4.10
N ARG A 68 11.40 21.90 -4.33
CA ARG A 68 12.51 22.80 -4.69
C ARG A 68 12.33 23.48 -6.03
N LEU A 69 11.76 22.74 -7.00
CA LEU A 69 11.55 23.24 -8.36
C LEU A 69 10.20 23.94 -8.53
N ASP A 70 9.35 23.94 -7.48
CA ASP A 70 7.95 24.42 -7.55
C ASP A 70 7.19 23.87 -8.76
N ALA A 71 7.44 22.60 -9.10
CA ALA A 71 6.96 21.99 -10.33
C ALA A 71 6.33 20.59 -10.11
N PRO A 72 5.42 20.39 -9.12
CA PRO A 72 4.89 19.08 -8.79
C PRO A 72 4.17 18.39 -9.97
N LYS A 73 3.52 19.18 -10.84
CA LYS A 73 2.83 18.65 -12.03
C LYS A 73 3.80 18.07 -13.06
N VAL A 74 4.89 18.79 -13.32
CA VAL A 74 5.92 18.35 -14.28
C VAL A 74 6.64 17.13 -13.73
N ILE A 75 7.01 17.15 -12.46
CA ILE A 75 7.66 16.00 -11.81
C ILE A 75 6.75 14.77 -11.82
N LEU A 76 5.45 14.94 -11.52
CA LEU A 76 4.49 13.83 -11.59
C LEU A 76 4.38 13.27 -13.01
N ALA A 77 4.25 14.13 -14.04
CA ALA A 77 4.20 13.71 -15.44
C ALA A 77 5.47 12.98 -15.87
N LEU A 78 6.64 13.51 -15.51
CA LEU A 78 7.94 12.87 -15.80
C LEU A 78 8.09 11.52 -15.12
N CYS A 79 7.76 11.41 -13.82
CA CYS A 79 7.82 10.15 -13.09
C CYS A 79 6.85 9.12 -13.66
N THR A 80 5.63 9.54 -14.05
CA THR A 80 4.63 8.64 -14.64
C THR A 80 5.10 8.15 -16.02
N THR A 81 5.65 9.04 -16.85
CA THR A 81 6.25 8.67 -18.15
C THR A 81 7.43 7.73 -17.95
N ALA A 82 8.33 8.05 -17.03
CA ALA A 82 9.47 7.20 -16.72
C ALA A 82 9.03 5.80 -16.24
N ALA A 83 8.01 5.73 -15.38
CA ALA A 83 7.45 4.46 -14.91
C ALA A 83 6.88 3.64 -16.09
N ALA A 84 6.13 4.27 -17.01
CA ALA A 84 5.62 3.59 -18.20
C ALA A 84 6.75 3.00 -19.06
N LEU A 85 7.79 3.78 -19.33
CA LEU A 85 8.92 3.36 -20.16
C LEU A 85 9.80 2.30 -19.48
N ILE A 86 10.13 2.50 -18.19
CA ILE A 86 10.95 1.54 -17.43
C ILE A 86 10.18 0.23 -17.26
N GLY A 87 8.86 0.29 -17.05
CA GLY A 87 7.99 -0.90 -16.97
C GLY A 87 8.10 -1.77 -18.21
N LEU A 88 8.19 -1.20 -19.41
CA LEU A 88 8.42 -1.96 -20.65
C LEU A 88 9.77 -2.70 -20.65
N GLY A 89 10.72 -2.29 -19.80
CA GLY A 89 11.99 -2.97 -19.63
C GLY A 89 11.86 -4.42 -19.14
N TYR A 90 10.74 -4.80 -18.53
CA TYR A 90 10.47 -6.20 -18.19
C TYR A 90 10.32 -7.11 -19.42
N LEU A 91 10.00 -6.57 -20.61
CA LEU A 91 9.83 -7.35 -21.83
C LEU A 91 11.14 -8.01 -22.28
N PRO A 92 12.24 -7.24 -22.51
CA PRO A 92 13.52 -7.81 -22.92
C PRO A 92 14.35 -8.33 -21.73
N ALA A 93 13.98 -8.01 -20.47
CA ALA A 93 14.79 -8.37 -19.32
C ALA A 93 14.87 -9.89 -19.14
N GLN A 94 16.08 -10.41 -19.12
CA GLN A 94 16.40 -11.80 -18.85
C GLN A 94 17.48 -11.87 -17.74
N GLY A 95 17.38 -12.91 -16.93
CA GLY A 95 18.29 -13.09 -15.80
C GLY A 95 17.95 -12.21 -14.59
N ALA A 96 18.35 -12.69 -13.43
CA ALA A 96 17.93 -12.14 -12.14
C ALA A 96 18.32 -10.67 -11.96
N TRP A 97 19.56 -10.31 -12.27
CA TRP A 97 20.09 -8.97 -12.00
C TRP A 97 19.40 -7.89 -12.85
N LEU A 98 19.08 -8.19 -14.11
CA LEU A 98 18.40 -7.24 -14.98
C LEU A 98 16.95 -7.06 -14.54
N LEU A 99 16.25 -8.13 -14.17
CA LEU A 99 14.88 -8.07 -13.63
C LEU A 99 14.84 -7.31 -12.30
N ILE A 100 15.80 -7.50 -11.41
CA ILE A 100 15.95 -6.72 -10.18
C ILE A 100 16.18 -5.24 -10.50
N ALA A 101 17.09 -4.93 -11.41
CA ALA A 101 17.40 -3.55 -11.79
C ALA A 101 16.18 -2.83 -12.37
N VAL A 102 15.45 -3.47 -13.30
CA VAL A 102 14.19 -2.93 -13.84
C VAL A 102 13.18 -2.74 -12.72
N GLY A 103 13.02 -3.72 -11.82
CA GLY A 103 12.08 -3.64 -10.70
C GLY A 103 12.38 -2.51 -9.74
N VAL A 104 13.65 -2.31 -9.41
CA VAL A 104 14.10 -1.23 -8.52
C VAL A 104 13.89 0.15 -9.17
N LEU A 105 14.26 0.31 -10.43
CA LEU A 105 14.07 1.56 -11.17
C LEU A 105 12.58 1.87 -11.38
N HIS A 106 11.78 0.87 -11.72
CA HIS A 106 10.34 1.01 -11.87
C HIS A 106 9.67 1.40 -10.54
N SER A 107 10.07 0.74 -9.44
CA SER A 107 9.61 1.09 -8.10
C SER A 107 9.98 2.51 -7.70
N ALA A 108 11.18 2.99 -8.06
CA ALA A 108 11.60 4.36 -7.83
C ALA A 108 10.72 5.38 -8.57
N ALA A 109 10.40 5.09 -9.84
CA ALA A 109 9.53 5.95 -10.66
C ALA A 109 8.06 5.96 -10.18
N LEU A 110 7.55 4.82 -9.69
CA LEU A 110 6.19 4.70 -9.17
C LEU A 110 6.00 5.34 -7.79
N ALA A 111 7.07 5.40 -6.98
CA ALA A 111 7.00 5.82 -5.58
C ALA A 111 6.37 7.21 -5.35
N PRO A 112 6.69 8.26 -6.12
CA PRO A 112 6.16 9.60 -5.92
C PRO A 112 4.75 9.81 -6.48
N LEU A 113 4.22 8.87 -7.28
CA LEU A 113 2.97 9.09 -8.01
C LEU A 113 1.76 9.29 -7.08
N PRO A 114 1.49 8.43 -6.06
CA PRO A 114 0.38 8.66 -5.15
C PRO A 114 0.50 9.96 -4.36
N PRO A 115 1.59 10.26 -3.64
CA PRO A 115 1.66 11.47 -2.83
C PRO A 115 1.62 12.76 -3.64
N LEU A 116 2.23 12.81 -4.83
CA LEU A 116 2.15 13.98 -5.70
C LEU A 116 0.74 14.17 -6.29
N SER A 117 0.08 13.09 -6.67
CA SER A 117 -1.32 13.15 -7.14
C SER A 117 -2.25 13.64 -6.03
N ASP A 118 -2.07 13.14 -4.79
CA ASP A 118 -2.85 13.55 -3.63
C ASP A 118 -2.61 15.04 -3.31
N THR A 119 -1.36 15.52 -3.37
CA THR A 119 -1.03 16.94 -3.18
C THR A 119 -1.74 17.84 -4.20
N LEU A 120 -1.73 17.46 -5.47
CA LEU A 120 -2.42 18.21 -6.53
C LEU A 120 -3.95 18.19 -6.35
N ALA A 121 -4.53 17.05 -5.98
CA ALA A 121 -5.96 16.90 -5.75
C ALA A 121 -6.44 17.71 -4.54
N LEU A 122 -5.69 17.70 -3.43
CA LEU A 122 -5.97 18.48 -2.24
C LEU A 122 -5.86 19.99 -2.51
N GLY A 123 -4.87 20.40 -3.32
CA GLY A 123 -4.73 21.80 -3.73
C GLY A 123 -5.87 22.27 -4.65
N ALA A 124 -6.49 21.36 -5.41
CA ALA A 124 -7.64 21.66 -6.27
C ALA A 124 -8.99 21.55 -5.57
N ALA A 125 -9.04 20.98 -4.35
CA ALA A 125 -10.25 20.94 -3.52
C ALA A 125 -10.50 22.34 -2.96
N ALA A 126 -11.59 23.03 -3.41
CA ALA A 126 -11.93 24.35 -2.94
C ALA A 126 -12.29 24.31 -1.43
N PRO A 127 -11.95 25.37 -0.64
CA PRO A 127 -12.46 25.51 0.72
C PRO A 127 -14.01 25.54 0.73
N ALA A 128 -14.60 24.92 1.75
CA ALA A 128 -16.06 24.98 1.93
C ALA A 128 -16.53 26.44 2.00
N GLY A 129 -17.32 26.89 1.01
CA GLY A 129 -17.86 28.26 0.95
C GLY A 129 -17.49 29.06 -0.31
N SER A 130 -16.52 28.62 -1.12
CA SER A 130 -16.30 29.21 -2.43
C SER A 130 -17.26 28.58 -3.43
N GLY A 131 -18.19 29.32 -4.02
CA GLY A 131 -19.22 28.82 -4.95
C GLY A 131 -18.74 28.18 -6.26
N GLY A 132 -17.53 27.60 -6.29
CA GLY A 132 -16.96 26.81 -7.37
C GLY A 132 -17.23 25.31 -7.19
N ALA A 133 -17.17 24.55 -8.29
CA ALA A 133 -17.37 23.11 -8.27
C ALA A 133 -16.31 22.44 -7.37
N VAL A 134 -16.74 21.97 -6.22
CA VAL A 134 -15.88 21.37 -5.20
C VAL A 134 -15.50 19.97 -5.65
N ILE A 135 -14.18 19.74 -5.87
CA ILE A 135 -13.66 18.39 -6.04
C ILE A 135 -13.56 17.76 -4.65
N HIS A 136 -14.42 16.77 -4.40
CA HIS A 136 -14.35 16.00 -3.16
C HIS A 136 -13.19 14.99 -3.26
N TYR A 137 -12.10 15.23 -2.53
CA TYR A 137 -10.94 14.33 -2.49
C TYR A 137 -11.32 12.87 -2.16
N GLY A 138 -12.29 12.66 -1.26
CA GLY A 138 -12.78 11.31 -0.93
C GLY A 138 -13.33 10.54 -2.13
N TRP A 139 -14.02 11.21 -3.07
CA TRP A 139 -14.50 10.59 -4.31
C TRP A 139 -13.34 10.17 -5.22
N LEU A 140 -12.31 11.01 -5.36
CA LEU A 140 -11.12 10.66 -6.15
C LEU A 140 -10.39 9.45 -5.56
N ARG A 141 -10.22 9.41 -4.23
CA ARG A 141 -9.62 8.24 -3.56
C ARG A 141 -10.47 6.98 -3.72
N GLY A 142 -11.80 7.10 -3.60
CA GLY A 142 -12.72 6.00 -3.88
C GLY A 142 -12.63 5.50 -5.32
N CYS A 143 -12.57 6.41 -6.29
CA CYS A 143 -12.33 6.07 -7.70
C CYS A 143 -11.00 5.31 -7.88
N GLY A 144 -9.92 5.75 -7.22
CA GLY A 144 -8.64 5.05 -7.24
C GLY A 144 -8.74 3.63 -6.71
N SER A 145 -9.39 3.41 -5.57
CA SER A 145 -9.57 2.06 -5.01
C SER A 145 -10.41 1.15 -5.91
N ALA A 146 -11.48 1.69 -6.49
CA ALA A 146 -12.30 0.96 -7.46
C ALA A 146 -11.50 0.61 -8.73
N ALA A 147 -10.69 1.56 -9.24
CA ALA A 147 -9.84 1.35 -10.40
C ALA A 147 -8.75 0.31 -10.13
N PHE A 148 -8.16 0.28 -8.93
CA PHE A 148 -7.22 -0.76 -8.52
C PHE A 148 -7.89 -2.15 -8.57
N ALA A 149 -9.05 -2.31 -7.96
CA ALA A 149 -9.77 -3.58 -7.95
C ALA A 149 -10.19 -4.01 -9.37
N LEU A 150 -10.66 -3.07 -10.20
CA LEU A 150 -10.99 -3.34 -11.60
C LEU A 150 -9.76 -3.75 -12.41
N GLY A 151 -8.64 -3.03 -12.26
CA GLY A 151 -7.37 -3.36 -12.90
C GLY A 151 -6.88 -4.75 -12.53
N LEU A 152 -6.99 -5.11 -11.26
CA LEU A 152 -6.63 -6.42 -10.73
C LEU A 152 -7.48 -7.56 -11.32
N VAL A 153 -8.81 -7.42 -11.33
CA VAL A 153 -9.71 -8.42 -11.89
C VAL A 153 -9.52 -8.53 -13.41
N LEU A 154 -9.47 -7.39 -14.10
CA LEU A 154 -9.30 -7.35 -15.55
C LEU A 154 -7.99 -8.00 -15.99
N SER A 155 -6.87 -7.66 -15.33
CA SER A 155 -5.58 -8.25 -15.66
C SER A 155 -5.56 -9.76 -15.42
N GLY A 156 -6.20 -10.24 -14.35
CA GLY A 156 -6.34 -11.68 -14.11
C GLY A 156 -7.04 -12.41 -15.24
N GLN A 157 -8.12 -11.83 -15.80
CA GLN A 157 -8.81 -12.40 -16.95
C GLN A 157 -7.94 -12.36 -18.23
N LEU A 158 -7.28 -11.22 -18.47
CA LEU A 158 -6.42 -11.05 -19.65
C LEU A 158 -5.19 -11.98 -19.60
N ILE A 159 -4.61 -12.24 -18.43
CA ILE A 159 -3.51 -13.20 -18.27
C ILE A 159 -3.94 -14.59 -18.75
N GLY A 160 -5.17 -15.00 -18.46
CA GLY A 160 -5.70 -16.29 -18.90
C GLY A 160 -5.76 -16.45 -20.42
N HIS A 161 -5.88 -15.36 -21.18
CA HIS A 161 -5.98 -15.37 -22.65
C HIS A 161 -4.66 -15.04 -23.36
N PHE A 162 -3.86 -14.12 -22.79
CA PHE A 162 -2.67 -13.55 -23.45
C PHE A 162 -1.36 -13.87 -22.73
N GLY A 163 -1.42 -14.59 -21.62
CA GLY A 163 -0.24 -14.86 -20.78
C GLY A 163 0.16 -13.70 -19.89
N ILE A 164 1.09 -13.96 -18.95
CA ILE A 164 1.47 -13.03 -17.89
C ILE A 164 2.06 -11.71 -18.41
N VAL A 165 2.69 -11.71 -19.56
CA VAL A 165 3.35 -10.54 -20.17
C VAL A 165 2.35 -9.40 -20.45
N VAL A 166 1.06 -9.69 -20.57
CA VAL A 166 0.02 -8.67 -20.81
C VAL A 166 0.00 -7.59 -19.72
N ILE A 167 0.38 -7.93 -18.48
CA ILE A 167 0.43 -6.95 -17.38
C ILE A 167 1.42 -5.82 -17.65
N VAL A 168 2.52 -6.12 -18.35
CA VAL A 168 3.55 -5.11 -18.68
C VAL A 168 2.99 -4.10 -19.67
N TRP A 169 2.35 -4.59 -20.73
CA TRP A 169 1.73 -3.71 -21.73
C TRP A 169 0.58 -2.89 -21.17
N LEU A 170 -0.29 -3.52 -20.38
CA LEU A 170 -1.45 -2.85 -19.79
C LEU A 170 -1.03 -1.81 -18.76
N ASN A 171 -0.05 -2.12 -17.92
CA ASN A 171 0.52 -1.16 -16.96
C ASN A 171 1.14 0.04 -17.68
N ALA A 172 1.98 -0.20 -18.69
CA ALA A 172 2.61 0.86 -19.47
C ALA A 172 1.57 1.74 -20.18
N ALA A 173 0.54 1.15 -20.77
CA ALA A 173 -0.53 1.89 -21.44
C ALA A 173 -1.33 2.77 -20.46
N LEU A 174 -1.69 2.23 -19.28
CA LEU A 174 -2.40 2.98 -18.24
C LEU A 174 -1.56 4.13 -17.70
N LEU A 175 -0.28 3.92 -17.44
CA LEU A 175 0.64 4.97 -16.99
C LEU A 175 0.86 6.02 -18.10
N ALA A 176 0.98 5.60 -19.36
CA ALA A 176 1.09 6.54 -20.49
C ALA A 176 -0.18 7.41 -20.64
N ALA A 177 -1.37 6.84 -20.41
CA ALA A 177 -2.62 7.60 -20.39
C ALA A 177 -2.70 8.59 -19.21
N ALA A 178 -2.13 8.23 -18.05
CA ALA A 178 -2.09 9.09 -16.88
C ALA A 178 -1.08 10.26 -17.01
N ALA A 179 0.03 10.04 -17.71
CA ALA A 179 1.18 10.95 -17.75
C ALA A 179 0.87 12.41 -18.16
N PRO A 180 0.04 12.70 -19.19
CA PRO A 180 -0.28 14.08 -19.57
C PRO A 180 -1.30 14.76 -18.65
N MET A 181 -2.03 14.03 -17.83
CA MET A 181 -3.15 14.55 -17.04
C MET A 181 -2.75 15.65 -16.05
N PRO A 182 -1.63 15.53 -15.30
CA PRO A 182 -1.19 16.55 -14.34
C PRO A 182 -0.92 17.90 -14.99
N LEU A 183 -0.44 17.92 -16.23
CA LEU A 183 -0.05 19.15 -16.92
C LEU A 183 -1.24 20.09 -17.18
N GLY A 184 -2.43 19.54 -17.32
CA GLY A 184 -3.65 20.29 -17.54
C GLY A 184 -4.47 20.63 -16.30
N VAL A 185 -3.96 20.33 -15.09
CA VAL A 185 -4.59 20.69 -13.83
C VAL A 185 -4.04 22.05 -13.37
N PRO A 186 -4.87 22.99 -12.87
CA PRO A 186 -4.36 24.23 -12.32
C PRO A 186 -3.43 23.98 -11.14
N GLN A 187 -2.31 24.67 -11.08
CA GLN A 187 -1.44 24.68 -9.92
C GLN A 187 -1.98 25.70 -8.92
N LEU A 188 -2.88 25.24 -8.06
CA LEU A 188 -3.28 26.03 -6.93
C LEU A 188 -2.20 25.81 -5.87
N LEU A 189 -1.60 26.92 -5.43
CA LEU A 189 -0.62 26.91 -4.37
C LEU A 189 -1.21 26.17 -3.17
N ALA A 190 -0.66 25.02 -2.83
CA ALA A 190 -0.96 24.38 -1.58
C ALA A 190 -0.49 25.35 -0.47
N THR A 191 -1.43 26.06 0.15
CA THR A 191 -1.18 26.98 1.27
C THR A 191 -0.80 26.24 2.56
N GLY A 192 -0.26 25.05 2.43
CA GLY A 192 0.31 24.24 3.49
C GLY A 192 1.67 23.74 3.05
N GLY A 193 2.70 24.59 3.18
CA GLY A 193 4.07 24.13 3.00
C GLY A 193 4.30 22.89 3.85
N HIS A 194 4.80 21.83 3.24
CA HIS A 194 5.34 20.71 3.99
C HIS A 194 6.37 21.31 4.94
N ALA A 195 6.06 21.26 6.23
CA ALA A 195 6.94 21.85 7.24
C ALA A 195 8.34 21.31 7.00
N ARG A 196 9.26 22.20 6.60
CA ARG A 196 10.67 21.86 6.48
C ARG A 196 11.04 21.10 7.74
N ALA A 197 11.64 19.92 7.57
CA ALA A 197 12.20 19.16 8.67
C ALA A 197 13.11 20.09 9.47
N THR A 198 12.61 20.62 10.57
CA THR A 198 13.38 21.50 11.45
C THR A 198 14.30 20.65 12.33
N PRO A 199 15.43 21.17 12.81
CA PRO A 199 16.30 20.48 13.78
C PRO A 199 15.56 19.97 15.03
N SER A 200 14.36 20.45 15.30
CA SER A 200 13.43 19.98 16.32
C SER A 200 12.92 18.53 16.08
N GLN A 201 12.91 18.04 14.84
CA GLN A 201 12.40 16.68 14.56
C GLN A 201 13.30 15.58 15.12
N ALA A 202 14.63 15.74 15.10
CA ALA A 202 15.54 14.75 15.66
C ALA A 202 15.35 14.59 17.18
N ARG A 203 15.06 15.67 17.90
CA ARG A 203 14.70 15.63 19.33
C ARG A 203 13.33 14.99 19.54
N GLY A 204 12.38 15.19 18.61
CA GLY A 204 11.05 14.61 18.65
C GLY A 204 11.04 13.08 18.56
N VAL A 205 11.91 12.48 17.73
CA VAL A 205 12.05 11.03 17.63
C VAL A 205 12.42 10.40 18.98
N GLY A 206 13.39 10.99 19.69
CA GLY A 206 13.80 10.51 21.02
C GLY A 206 12.66 10.57 22.05
N VAL A 207 11.81 11.61 22.00
CA VAL A 207 10.63 11.73 22.86
C VAL A 207 9.61 10.64 22.52
N LEU A 208 9.28 10.43 21.24
CA LEU A 208 8.33 9.42 20.78
C LEU A 208 8.76 8.01 21.19
N LEU A 209 10.04 7.68 21.03
CA LEU A 209 10.58 6.38 21.42
C LEU A 209 10.61 6.14 22.94
N ARG A 210 10.46 7.17 23.76
CA ARG A 210 10.31 7.05 25.23
C ARG A 210 8.86 6.78 25.65
N LEU A 211 7.86 7.02 24.77
CA LEU A 211 6.46 6.77 25.07
C LEU A 211 6.17 5.24 24.96
N PRO A 212 5.86 4.55 26.06
CA PRO A 212 5.69 3.08 26.03
C PRO A 212 4.55 2.65 25.12
N LEU A 213 3.43 3.39 25.13
CA LEU A 213 2.25 3.07 24.31
C LEU A 213 2.55 3.25 22.82
N TYR A 214 3.31 4.29 22.43
CA TYR A 214 3.72 4.51 21.07
C TYR A 214 4.62 3.39 20.53
N ARG A 215 5.62 2.96 21.33
CA ARG A 215 6.49 1.82 20.95
C ARG A 215 5.69 0.53 20.76
N LYS A 216 4.74 0.24 21.67
CA LYS A 216 3.87 -0.93 21.57
C LYS A 216 3.02 -0.88 20.30
N MET A 217 2.47 0.29 19.97
CA MET A 217 1.70 0.52 18.75
C MET A 217 2.54 0.27 17.49
N VAL A 218 3.75 0.82 17.42
CA VAL A 218 4.65 0.63 16.26
C VAL A 218 5.03 -0.86 16.14
N LEU A 219 5.41 -1.51 17.25
CA LEU A 219 5.74 -2.93 17.24
C LEU A 219 4.56 -3.82 16.82
N LEU A 220 3.36 -3.48 17.28
CA LEU A 220 2.13 -4.19 16.89
C LEU A 220 1.89 -4.07 15.38
N ALA A 221 2.08 -2.86 14.83
CA ALA A 221 1.98 -2.62 13.39
C ALA A 221 3.04 -3.44 12.62
N MET A 222 4.30 -3.45 13.08
CA MET A 222 5.37 -4.25 12.46
C MET A 222 5.02 -5.74 12.41
N LEU A 223 4.47 -6.29 13.49
CA LEU A 223 4.14 -7.71 13.58
C LEU A 223 2.95 -8.08 12.69
N ILE A 224 1.84 -7.34 12.79
CA ILE A 224 0.60 -7.71 12.09
C ILE A 224 0.62 -7.23 10.64
N LEU A 225 0.92 -5.94 10.37
CA LEU A 225 0.99 -5.45 8.98
C LEU A 225 2.18 -6.05 8.23
N GLY A 226 3.32 -6.20 8.91
CA GLY A 226 4.48 -6.87 8.33
C GLY A 226 4.21 -8.33 7.94
N SER A 227 3.33 -9.04 8.65
CA SER A 227 2.95 -10.42 8.31
C SER A 227 2.29 -10.57 6.93
N HIS A 228 1.80 -9.48 6.34
CA HIS A 228 1.26 -9.49 4.97
C HIS A 228 2.35 -9.71 3.90
N ALA A 229 3.63 -9.53 4.25
CA ALA A 229 4.75 -9.65 3.30
C ALA A 229 4.76 -10.98 2.53
N MET A 230 4.44 -12.10 3.18
CA MET A 230 4.37 -13.42 2.53
C MET A 230 3.20 -13.48 1.54
N HIS A 231 2.05 -12.96 1.91
CA HIS A 231 0.87 -12.90 1.05
C HIS A 231 1.15 -12.02 -0.17
N ASP A 232 1.64 -10.80 0.04
CA ASP A 232 1.88 -9.84 -1.03
C ASP A 232 2.94 -10.32 -2.04
N SER A 233 3.86 -11.17 -1.59
CA SER A 233 4.94 -11.68 -2.43
C SER A 233 4.64 -13.05 -3.06
N PHE A 234 3.93 -13.92 -2.36
CA PHE A 234 3.85 -15.33 -2.75
C PHE A 234 2.43 -15.93 -2.84
N ALA A 235 1.37 -15.21 -2.44
CA ALA A 235 0.01 -15.74 -2.53
C ALA A 235 -0.39 -16.07 -3.97
N MET A 236 -0.13 -15.18 -4.91
CA MET A 236 -0.44 -15.40 -6.33
C MET A 236 0.33 -16.59 -6.91
N ILE A 237 1.62 -16.74 -6.55
CA ILE A 237 2.44 -17.90 -6.97
C ILE A 237 1.88 -19.19 -6.36
N ARG A 238 1.52 -19.18 -5.07
CA ARG A 238 0.92 -20.33 -4.39
C ARG A 238 -0.40 -20.75 -5.04
N TRP A 239 -1.28 -19.80 -5.32
CA TRP A 239 -2.56 -20.08 -5.95
C TRP A 239 -2.40 -20.61 -7.38
N SER A 240 -1.50 -20.03 -8.16
CA SER A 240 -1.15 -20.52 -9.51
C SER A 240 -0.63 -21.96 -9.47
N ARG A 241 0.29 -22.29 -8.55
CA ARG A 241 0.81 -23.64 -8.36
C ARG A 241 -0.23 -24.64 -7.87
N ALA A 242 -1.29 -24.16 -7.20
CA ALA A 242 -2.44 -24.97 -6.80
C ALA A 242 -3.52 -25.11 -7.91
N GLY A 243 -3.28 -24.58 -9.11
CA GLY A 243 -4.21 -24.65 -10.23
C GLY A 243 -5.34 -23.61 -10.20
N ILE A 244 -5.28 -22.62 -9.31
CA ILE A 244 -6.26 -21.51 -9.31
C ILE A 244 -5.91 -20.57 -10.46
N SER A 245 -6.89 -20.29 -11.32
CA SER A 245 -6.69 -19.44 -12.49
C SER A 245 -6.32 -17.99 -12.10
N PRO A 246 -5.56 -17.26 -12.93
CA PRO A 246 -5.23 -15.87 -12.67
C PRO A 246 -6.47 -14.98 -12.47
N GLY A 247 -7.55 -15.22 -13.21
CA GLY A 247 -8.81 -14.51 -13.06
C GLY A 247 -9.45 -14.74 -11.70
N THR A 248 -9.48 -15.99 -11.21
CA THR A 248 -9.97 -16.32 -9.87
C THR A 248 -9.08 -15.72 -8.79
N SER A 249 -7.77 -15.74 -8.96
CA SER A 249 -6.81 -15.14 -8.05
C SER A 249 -7.02 -13.63 -7.92
N GLY A 250 -7.31 -12.94 -9.03
CA GLY A 250 -7.66 -11.52 -9.04
C GLY A 250 -8.95 -11.23 -8.26
N ILE A 251 -9.96 -12.09 -8.38
CA ILE A 251 -11.21 -11.97 -7.61
C ILE A 251 -10.93 -12.17 -6.11
N LEU A 252 -10.18 -13.22 -5.74
CA LEU A 252 -9.80 -13.48 -4.35
C LEU A 252 -9.11 -12.27 -3.70
N TRP A 253 -8.11 -11.72 -4.38
CA TRP A 253 -7.43 -10.53 -3.88
C TRP A 253 -8.36 -9.32 -3.78
N SER A 254 -9.28 -9.15 -4.74
CA SER A 254 -10.28 -8.08 -4.72
C SER A 254 -11.24 -8.18 -3.52
N LEU A 255 -11.52 -9.38 -3.00
CA LEU A 255 -12.28 -9.56 -1.76
C LEU A 255 -11.56 -8.93 -0.56
N SER A 256 -10.24 -9.03 -0.50
CA SER A 256 -9.42 -8.37 0.53
C SER A 256 -9.56 -6.84 0.46
N VAL A 257 -9.45 -6.27 -0.74
CA VAL A 257 -9.58 -4.81 -0.96
C VAL A 257 -11.00 -4.34 -0.65
N ALA A 258 -12.02 -5.09 -1.07
CA ALA A 258 -13.41 -4.76 -0.77
C ALA A 258 -13.70 -4.79 0.74
N ALA A 259 -13.20 -5.80 1.45
CA ALA A 259 -13.34 -5.90 2.90
C ALA A 259 -12.62 -4.75 3.63
N GLU A 260 -11.46 -4.33 3.15
CA GLU A 260 -10.75 -3.16 3.66
C GLU A 260 -11.62 -1.90 3.57
N VAL A 261 -12.22 -1.65 2.41
CA VAL A 261 -13.12 -0.50 2.21
C VAL A 261 -14.32 -0.57 3.14
N VAL A 262 -14.95 -1.74 3.28
CA VAL A 262 -16.09 -1.94 4.19
C VAL A 262 -15.70 -1.63 5.63
N VAL A 263 -14.53 -2.12 6.08
CA VAL A 263 -14.06 -1.86 7.45
C VAL A 263 -13.73 -0.38 7.64
N PHE A 264 -13.03 0.26 6.72
CA PHE A 264 -12.71 1.69 6.86
C PHE A 264 -13.95 2.58 6.91
N LEU A 265 -14.95 2.30 6.08
CA LEU A 265 -16.11 3.20 5.92
C LEU A 265 -17.27 2.88 6.85
N LEU A 266 -17.53 1.61 7.15
CA LEU A 266 -18.79 1.20 7.76
C LEU A 266 -18.63 0.62 9.17
N ILE A 267 -17.77 -0.37 9.35
CA ILE A 267 -17.75 -1.15 10.59
C ILE A 267 -16.57 -0.86 11.51
N GLY A 268 -15.46 -0.33 11.00
CA GLY A 268 -14.22 -0.23 11.75
C GLY A 268 -14.31 0.71 12.95
N ARG A 269 -14.86 1.92 12.78
CA ARG A 269 -15.04 2.88 13.88
C ARG A 269 -16.02 2.37 14.93
N PRO A 270 -17.26 1.97 14.58
CA PRO A 270 -18.20 1.41 15.56
C PRO A 270 -17.64 0.20 16.31
N LEU A 271 -16.94 -0.68 15.62
CA LEU A 271 -16.32 -1.85 16.24
C LEU A 271 -15.20 -1.43 17.21
N LEU A 272 -14.31 -0.55 16.80
CA LEU A 272 -13.23 0.00 17.65
C LEU A 272 -13.78 0.72 18.88
N ASP A 273 -14.88 1.48 18.74
CA ASP A 273 -15.51 2.16 19.87
C ASP A 273 -16.14 1.18 20.87
N ARG A 274 -16.64 0.05 20.38
CA ARG A 274 -17.28 -0.98 21.22
C ARG A 274 -16.27 -1.85 21.99
N ILE A 275 -15.18 -2.27 21.35
CA ILE A 275 -14.23 -3.24 21.94
C ILE A 275 -12.91 -2.59 22.41
N GLY A 276 -12.74 -1.30 22.15
CA GLY A 276 -11.53 -0.53 22.50
C GLY A 276 -10.28 -0.94 21.70
N PRO A 277 -9.17 -0.19 21.86
CA PRO A 277 -7.93 -0.45 21.12
C PRO A 277 -7.32 -1.83 21.38
N ALA A 278 -7.35 -2.30 22.62
CA ALA A 278 -6.83 -3.62 22.97
C ALA A 278 -7.64 -4.75 22.32
N GLY A 279 -8.98 -4.67 22.40
CA GLY A 279 -9.88 -5.64 21.76
C GLY A 279 -9.74 -5.66 20.24
N ALA A 280 -9.64 -4.49 19.61
CA ALA A 280 -9.45 -4.35 18.16
C ALA A 280 -8.10 -4.93 17.72
N ALA A 281 -7.02 -4.65 18.46
CA ALA A 281 -5.69 -5.21 18.19
C ALA A 281 -5.67 -6.76 18.36
N MET A 282 -6.32 -7.28 19.39
CA MET A 282 -6.47 -8.73 19.59
C MET A 282 -7.25 -9.38 18.45
N LEU A 283 -8.37 -8.76 18.01
CA LEU A 283 -9.16 -9.25 16.90
C LEU A 283 -8.35 -9.24 15.60
N SER A 284 -7.58 -8.18 15.34
CA SER A 284 -6.70 -8.08 14.18
C SER A 284 -5.61 -9.16 14.21
N ALA A 285 -4.96 -9.38 15.36
CA ALA A 285 -3.93 -10.40 15.52
C ALA A 285 -4.53 -11.81 15.35
N GLY A 286 -5.67 -12.10 15.99
CA GLY A 286 -6.36 -13.38 15.87
C GLY A 286 -6.81 -13.67 14.43
N ALA A 287 -7.37 -12.67 13.74
CA ALA A 287 -7.72 -12.78 12.32
C ALA A 287 -6.48 -13.10 11.47
N GLY A 288 -5.33 -12.47 11.77
CA GLY A 288 -4.06 -12.78 11.10
C GLY A 288 -3.60 -14.23 11.34
N VAL A 289 -3.67 -14.72 12.57
CA VAL A 289 -3.34 -16.13 12.87
C VAL A 289 -4.19 -17.07 12.03
N VAL A 290 -5.52 -16.88 12.02
CA VAL A 290 -6.44 -17.72 11.24
C VAL A 290 -6.13 -17.64 9.75
N ARG A 291 -5.96 -16.42 9.22
CA ARG A 291 -5.68 -16.17 7.81
C ARG A 291 -4.43 -16.91 7.36
N TRP A 292 -3.33 -16.73 8.07
CA TRP A 292 -2.06 -17.33 7.69
C TRP A 292 -1.98 -18.83 7.94
N ALA A 293 -2.65 -19.35 8.99
CA ALA A 293 -2.77 -20.78 9.20
C ALA A 293 -3.51 -21.46 8.07
N VAL A 294 -4.66 -20.92 7.63
CA VAL A 294 -5.39 -21.45 6.47
C VAL A 294 -4.54 -21.35 5.21
N MET A 295 -3.86 -20.21 4.98
CA MET A 295 -2.94 -20.07 3.85
C MET A 295 -1.77 -21.04 3.91
N ALA A 296 -1.32 -21.51 5.07
CA ALA A 296 -0.30 -22.55 5.20
C ALA A 296 -0.81 -23.92 4.77
N GLU A 297 -2.02 -24.29 5.20
CA GLU A 297 -2.52 -25.66 5.11
C GLU A 297 -3.30 -25.96 3.83
N THR A 298 -4.04 -24.99 3.27
CA THR A 298 -4.90 -25.28 2.13
C THR A 298 -4.93 -24.19 1.08
N ALA A 299 -5.12 -24.60 -0.19
CA ALA A 299 -5.49 -23.74 -1.31
C ALA A 299 -6.93 -24.03 -1.78
N TRP A 300 -7.73 -24.73 -0.99
CA TRP A 300 -9.14 -24.97 -1.32
C TRP A 300 -9.88 -23.66 -1.46
N LEU A 301 -10.41 -23.43 -2.65
CA LEU A 301 -10.95 -22.13 -3.06
C LEU A 301 -11.96 -21.53 -2.07
N PRO A 302 -12.96 -22.29 -1.52
CA PRO A 302 -13.88 -21.76 -0.53
C PRO A 302 -13.20 -21.31 0.76
N ALA A 303 -12.17 -22.04 1.23
CA ALA A 303 -11.44 -21.65 2.43
C ALA A 303 -10.65 -20.38 2.20
N VAL A 304 -9.95 -20.26 1.07
CA VAL A 304 -9.22 -19.04 0.69
C VAL A 304 -10.19 -17.87 0.55
N ALA A 305 -11.32 -18.04 -0.15
CA ALA A 305 -12.33 -17.00 -0.29
C ALA A 305 -12.92 -16.53 1.05
N ALA A 306 -13.04 -17.42 2.02
CA ALA A 306 -13.55 -17.09 3.36
C ALA A 306 -12.55 -16.28 4.21
N ILE A 307 -11.24 -16.49 4.02
CA ILE A 307 -10.21 -15.78 4.81
C ILE A 307 -9.72 -14.48 4.18
N GLU A 308 -9.86 -14.31 2.87
CA GLU A 308 -9.42 -13.07 2.21
C GLU A 308 -10.11 -11.81 2.78
N PRO A 309 -11.42 -11.80 3.11
CA PRO A 309 -12.05 -10.66 3.77
C PRO A 309 -11.49 -10.32 5.16
N LEU A 310 -10.81 -11.25 5.84
CA LEU A 310 -10.15 -10.97 7.12
C LEU A 310 -9.04 -9.92 6.97
N HIS A 311 -8.61 -9.61 5.74
CA HIS A 311 -7.73 -8.48 5.44
C HIS A 311 -8.26 -7.16 6.00
N GLY A 312 -9.55 -6.92 5.92
CA GLY A 312 -10.19 -5.74 6.51
C GLY A 312 -9.92 -5.62 8.02
N LEU A 313 -9.85 -6.74 8.74
CA LEU A 313 -9.52 -6.75 10.17
C LEU A 313 -8.02 -6.60 10.41
N THR A 314 -7.19 -7.34 9.65
CA THR A 314 -5.74 -7.32 9.86
C THR A 314 -5.08 -6.03 9.37
N PHE A 315 -5.68 -5.32 8.42
CA PHE A 315 -5.17 -4.06 7.87
C PHE A 315 -5.97 -2.85 8.35
N ALA A 316 -7.24 -2.72 7.93
CA ALA A 316 -8.01 -1.51 8.15
C ALA A 316 -8.36 -1.28 9.62
N LEU A 317 -8.83 -2.31 10.35
CA LEU A 317 -9.16 -2.18 11.77
C LEU A 317 -7.91 -1.88 12.60
N LEU A 318 -6.79 -2.55 12.31
CA LEU A 318 -5.52 -2.28 12.99
C LEU A 318 -5.03 -0.86 12.71
N HIS A 319 -5.12 -0.39 11.46
CA HIS A 319 -4.73 0.96 11.10
C HIS A 319 -5.55 2.00 11.87
N LEU A 320 -6.88 1.84 11.93
CA LEU A 320 -7.76 2.71 12.72
C LEU A 320 -7.37 2.69 14.21
N THR A 321 -7.05 1.51 14.74
CA THR A 321 -6.57 1.33 16.11
C THR A 321 -5.27 2.09 16.35
N CYS A 322 -4.29 1.98 15.44
CA CYS A 322 -3.04 2.71 15.53
C CYS A 322 -3.25 4.23 15.46
N MET A 323 -4.14 4.71 14.59
CA MET A 323 -4.46 6.13 14.51
C MET A 323 -5.11 6.65 15.80
N ARG A 324 -6.01 5.89 16.40
CA ARG A 324 -6.61 6.24 17.69
C ARG A 324 -5.56 6.30 18.81
N LEU A 325 -4.69 5.29 18.92
CA LEU A 325 -3.62 5.28 19.92
C LEU A 325 -2.64 6.43 19.73
N LEU A 326 -2.28 6.75 18.49
CA LEU A 326 -1.41 7.88 18.16
C LEU A 326 -2.02 9.19 18.65
N ALA A 327 -3.30 9.43 18.33
CA ALA A 327 -4.02 10.63 18.78
C ALA A 327 -4.13 10.74 20.30
N GLN A 328 -4.11 9.62 21.03
CA GLN A 328 -4.17 9.60 22.51
C GLN A 328 -2.83 9.80 23.19
N CYS A 329 -1.73 9.28 22.63
CA CYS A 329 -0.46 9.24 23.33
C CYS A 329 0.59 10.22 22.81
N VAL A 330 0.40 10.79 21.63
CA VAL A 330 1.38 11.66 20.98
C VAL A 330 1.00 13.13 21.18
N PRO A 331 1.94 14.00 21.65
CA PRO A 331 1.73 15.44 21.68
C PRO A 331 1.45 16.00 20.28
N ARG A 332 0.51 16.93 20.13
CA ARG A 332 0.09 17.49 18.82
C ARG A 332 1.23 17.97 17.94
N HIS A 333 2.25 18.61 18.52
CA HIS A 333 3.41 19.11 17.79
C HIS A 333 4.33 18.00 17.24
N LEU A 334 4.15 16.73 17.64
CA LEU A 334 4.90 15.55 17.17
C LEU A 334 4.06 14.60 16.31
N GLU A 335 2.78 14.86 16.08
CA GLU A 335 1.88 13.97 15.33
C GLU A 335 2.41 13.65 13.93
N ALA A 336 2.89 14.65 13.19
CA ALA A 336 3.47 14.44 11.87
C ALA A 336 4.72 13.54 11.89
N THR A 337 5.60 13.74 12.88
CA THR A 337 6.80 12.90 13.08
C THR A 337 6.40 11.48 13.46
N ALA A 338 5.40 11.33 14.34
CA ALA A 338 4.91 10.02 14.75
C ALA A 338 4.26 9.25 13.60
N LEU A 339 3.45 9.91 12.76
CA LEU A 339 2.88 9.31 11.56
C LEU A 339 3.97 8.88 10.55
N THR A 340 5.01 9.70 10.39
CA THR A 340 6.14 9.38 9.53
C THR A 340 6.88 8.12 10.02
N ILE A 341 7.17 8.02 11.33
CA ILE A 341 7.81 6.83 11.89
C ILE A 341 6.90 5.60 11.77
N TYR A 342 5.61 5.74 12.07
CA TYR A 342 4.64 4.66 11.91
C TYR A 342 4.61 4.15 10.45
N GLY A 343 4.50 5.04 9.47
CA GLY A 343 4.46 4.68 8.06
C GLY A 343 5.78 4.12 7.54
N THR A 344 6.93 4.74 7.93
CA THR A 344 8.24 4.34 7.43
C THR A 344 8.78 3.11 8.15
N VAL A 345 8.80 3.12 9.49
CA VAL A 345 9.38 2.04 10.31
C VAL A 345 8.33 0.96 10.57
N GLY A 346 7.16 1.36 11.07
CA GLY A 346 6.10 0.43 11.47
C GLY A 346 5.52 -0.38 10.31
N ILE A 347 5.45 0.21 9.12
CA ILE A 347 4.94 -0.46 7.92
C ILE A 347 6.08 -0.71 6.92
N GLY A 348 6.68 0.35 6.38
CA GLY A 348 7.55 0.24 5.21
C GLY A 348 8.79 -0.61 5.41
N ILE A 349 9.64 -0.28 6.40
CA ILE A 349 10.88 -1.03 6.68
C ILE A 349 10.56 -2.45 7.15
N ALA A 350 9.57 -2.60 8.05
CA ALA A 350 9.17 -3.91 8.53
C ALA A 350 8.73 -4.82 7.38
N THR A 351 7.85 -4.33 6.50
CA THR A 351 7.40 -5.12 5.35
C THR A 351 8.55 -5.44 4.40
N ALA A 352 9.45 -4.49 4.11
CA ALA A 352 10.61 -4.73 3.23
C ALA A 352 11.54 -5.81 3.80
N LEU A 353 11.86 -5.76 5.10
CA LEU A 353 12.70 -6.77 5.75
C LEU A 353 12.02 -8.15 5.79
N LEU A 354 10.71 -8.18 6.08
CA LEU A 354 9.96 -9.43 6.08
C LEU A 354 9.80 -9.98 4.66
N THR A 355 9.59 -9.15 3.64
CA THR A 355 9.59 -9.58 2.23
C THR A 355 10.92 -10.23 1.84
N LEU A 356 12.05 -9.65 2.27
CA LEU A 356 13.36 -10.26 2.06
C LEU A 356 13.46 -11.63 2.74
N ALA A 357 12.97 -11.76 3.97
CA ALA A 357 12.96 -13.03 4.71
C ALA A 357 11.98 -14.06 4.12
N CYS A 358 10.86 -13.61 3.55
CA CYS A 358 9.86 -14.48 2.95
C CYS A 358 10.40 -15.29 1.77
N GLY A 359 11.36 -14.77 1.00
CA GLY A 359 11.97 -15.48 -0.12
C GLY A 359 12.57 -16.82 0.30
N PRO A 360 13.60 -16.84 1.17
CA PRO A 360 14.19 -18.08 1.71
C PRO A 360 13.19 -18.98 2.44
N ILE A 361 12.24 -18.38 3.18
CA ILE A 361 11.22 -19.15 3.89
C ILE A 361 10.33 -19.88 2.88
N PHE A 362 9.86 -19.21 1.83
CA PHE A 362 9.01 -19.83 0.81
C PHE A 362 9.79 -20.84 -0.04
N GLU A 363 11.07 -20.58 -0.34
CA GLU A 363 11.96 -21.54 -1.02
C GLU A 363 12.05 -22.86 -0.26
N ARG A 364 12.24 -22.78 1.06
CA ARG A 364 12.49 -23.97 1.89
C ARG A 364 11.21 -24.68 2.31
N PHE A 365 10.16 -23.96 2.65
CA PHE A 365 8.96 -24.49 3.28
C PHE A 365 7.69 -24.39 2.39
N GLY A 366 7.79 -23.73 1.24
CA GLY A 366 6.64 -23.52 0.36
C GLY A 366 5.49 -22.81 1.08
N ALA A 367 4.30 -23.37 0.94
CA ALA A 367 3.09 -22.84 1.58
C ALA A 367 3.18 -22.84 3.13
N HIS A 368 3.84 -23.82 3.74
CA HIS A 368 4.00 -23.86 5.20
C HIS A 368 4.80 -22.65 5.74
N GLY A 369 5.50 -21.89 4.89
CA GLY A 369 6.12 -20.62 5.25
C GLY A 369 5.13 -19.60 5.84
N PHE A 370 3.82 -19.69 5.50
CA PHE A 370 2.79 -18.83 6.10
C PHE A 370 2.62 -19.04 7.61
N TRP A 371 3.04 -20.19 8.17
CA TRP A 371 3.08 -20.37 9.62
C TRP A 371 4.02 -19.38 10.33
N ALA A 372 5.10 -18.93 9.67
CA ALA A 372 5.93 -17.86 10.22
C ALA A 372 5.16 -16.55 10.36
N MET A 373 4.27 -16.24 9.41
CA MET A 373 3.41 -15.05 9.48
C MET A 373 2.33 -15.20 10.56
N ALA A 374 1.76 -16.40 10.71
CA ALA A 374 0.85 -16.72 11.81
C ALA A 374 1.54 -16.53 13.17
N ALA A 375 2.80 -16.96 13.29
CA ALA A 375 3.59 -16.78 14.52
C ALA A 375 3.84 -15.30 14.85
N LEU A 376 4.08 -14.43 13.85
CA LEU A 376 4.17 -12.98 14.06
C LEU A 376 2.87 -12.42 14.63
N CYS A 377 1.73 -12.79 14.05
CA CYS A 377 0.42 -12.37 14.55
C CYS A 377 0.14 -12.94 15.96
N ALA A 378 0.51 -14.19 16.24
CA ALA A 378 0.38 -14.78 17.58
C ALA A 378 1.26 -14.05 18.61
N ALA A 379 2.49 -13.66 18.23
CA ALA A 379 3.38 -12.85 19.08
C ALA A 379 2.81 -11.44 19.37
N ALA A 380 1.93 -10.94 18.53
CA ALA A 380 1.24 -9.67 18.74
C ALA A 380 0.13 -9.76 19.80
N LEU A 381 -0.45 -10.94 20.08
CA LEU A 381 -1.56 -11.11 21.03
C LEU A 381 -1.22 -10.65 22.46
N PRO A 382 -0.11 -11.11 23.10
CA PRO A 382 0.24 -10.63 24.43
C PRO A 382 0.54 -9.13 24.46
N LEU A 383 1.10 -8.60 23.37
CA LEU A 383 1.34 -7.16 23.24
C LEU A 383 0.02 -6.37 23.19
N ALA A 384 -0.95 -6.85 22.43
CA ALA A 384 -2.29 -6.25 22.32
C ALA A 384 -3.01 -6.18 23.66
N LEU A 385 -2.89 -7.20 24.51
CA LEU A 385 -3.45 -7.20 25.87
C LEU A 385 -2.90 -6.09 26.77
N THR A 386 -1.70 -5.59 26.47
CA THR A 386 -1.08 -4.50 27.25
C THR A 386 -1.45 -3.08 26.77
N LEU A 387 -2.27 -2.98 25.70
CA LEU A 387 -2.78 -1.69 25.20
C LEU A 387 -3.98 -1.24 26.05
N ARG A 388 -3.72 -0.82 27.29
CA ARG A 388 -4.78 -0.22 28.10
C ARG A 388 -4.88 1.26 27.77
N GLU A 389 -6.11 1.77 27.62
CA GLU A 389 -6.35 3.21 27.53
C GLU A 389 -5.82 3.86 28.81
N PRO A 390 -5.10 4.98 28.72
CA PRO A 390 -4.84 5.81 29.89
C PRO A 390 -6.19 6.14 30.54
N MET A 391 -6.39 5.81 31.82
CA MET A 391 -7.62 6.15 32.53
C MET A 391 -7.86 7.66 32.36
N ALA A 392 -9.04 8.03 31.87
CA ALA A 392 -9.47 9.41 31.79
C ALA A 392 -9.56 9.99 33.20
N GLY A 393 -8.44 10.51 33.73
CA GLY A 393 -8.36 10.98 35.13
C GLY A 393 -7.03 11.55 35.57
N SER A 394 -6.00 11.53 34.74
CA SER A 394 -4.69 12.10 35.10
C SER A 394 -4.31 13.28 34.17
N ARG A 395 -5.14 14.30 34.15
CA ARG A 395 -4.77 15.62 33.64
C ARG A 395 -4.87 16.64 34.77
#